data_cb0f645d2f7776a7e29f0ae72e3a314e
#
_entry.id   cb0f645d2f7776a7e29f0ae72e3a314e
#
_cell.length_a   1.000
_cell.length_b   1.000
_cell.length_c   1.000
_cell.angle_alpha   90.00
_cell.angle_beta   90.00
_cell.angle_gamma   90.00
#
_symmetry.space_group_name_H-M   'P 1'
#
loop_
_entity.id
_entity.type
_entity.pdbx_description
1 polymer ?
#
loop_
_entity_poly.entity_id
_entity_poly.type
_entity_poly.pdbx_seq_one_letter_code
_entity_poly.pdbx_strand_id
1 'polypeptide(L)'
;MLSRRLSVVGLACAFAIATTALHAQPRVSVISQWSAGAEGDAINTFGAMVTQAGATWEHHPVSGFTTDMMNKLRADIIAGNPPSVSQLKGPEIQAWSALAPTVDLDQLVSQAGYEKTVPPELAKLHKVKGHWVALPLQIYRVNTLFASKVAMDKIGATALPKTWAEFNAMAEKMSKAGITPIAQGGLAWADEMDLEIVLVGISPDAYKRAFMDLDDKALAGPEVLAAFKQLRTMTGWMSPANAGQHWSVFIPALMKGQYGFLMMGGWASGVLKRGNFVEGKDYLCGSTPNNSGKPIFDMNADGLIFWKTNNPDYQAGQKITAQVAMSKEFNLRFSQINGSIPVRNDVDLSGSSYQDCQRDAEANLHGAVAANQLVMSLAHDMAQNNSITAAMRDVVTEFVHDKSISPEEGQKRLVEAADSAR
;
A
#
# COMPACT_ATOMS: atom_id res chain seq x y z
N MET A 1 46.49 -80.34 -43.26
CA MET A 1 45.23 -80.04 -42.58
C MET A 1 45.45 -78.80 -41.78
N LEU A 2 44.99 -77.63 -42.27
CA LEU A 2 45.17 -76.33 -41.65
C LEU A 2 43.96 -76.01 -40.76
N SER A 3 44.21 -75.83 -39.46
CA SER A 3 43.17 -75.28 -38.49
C SER A 3 43.25 -73.74 -38.43
N ARG A 4 42.23 -73.10 -38.92
CA ARG A 4 42.03 -71.62 -38.76
C ARG A 4 41.48 -71.34 -37.37
N ARG A 5 42.22 -70.59 -36.59
CA ARG A 5 41.69 -69.92 -35.33
C ARG A 5 41.03 -68.62 -35.70
N LEU A 6 39.74 -68.53 -35.44
CA LEU A 6 39.00 -67.22 -35.45
C LEU A 6 39.23 -66.51 -34.12
N SER A 7 39.80 -65.30 -34.17
CA SER A 7 39.86 -64.37 -33.02
C SER A 7 38.64 -63.50 -33.07
N VAL A 8 37.78 -63.57 -32.03
CA VAL A 8 36.65 -62.68 -31.83
C VAL A 8 37.18 -61.49 -31.06
N VAL A 9 37.20 -60.29 -31.67
CA VAL A 9 37.46 -58.99 -31.00
C VAL A 9 36.16 -58.48 -30.50
N GLY A 10 35.98 -58.54 -29.21
CA GLY A 10 34.81 -57.93 -28.51
C GLY A 10 35.00 -56.45 -28.41
N LEU A 11 34.16 -55.69 -29.11
CA LEU A 11 34.07 -54.20 -28.99
C LEU A 11 33.19 -53.86 -27.81
N ALA A 12 33.78 -53.49 -26.68
CA ALA A 12 33.04 -52.96 -25.50
C ALA A 12 32.65 -51.51 -25.75
N CYS A 13 31.39 -51.22 -26.12
CA CYS A 13 30.82 -49.89 -26.15
C CYS A 13 30.56 -49.45 -24.71
N ALA A 14 31.41 -48.58 -24.17
CA ALA A 14 31.14 -47.87 -22.93
C ALA A 14 30.08 -46.80 -23.21
N PHE A 15 28.85 -47.07 -22.82
CA PHE A 15 27.81 -46.03 -22.73
C PHE A 15 28.16 -45.10 -21.57
N ALA A 16 28.69 -43.92 -21.88
CA ALA A 16 28.76 -42.80 -20.92
C ALA A 16 27.35 -42.28 -20.71
N ILE A 17 26.71 -42.66 -19.62
CA ILE A 17 25.45 -42.02 -19.15
C ILE A 17 25.86 -40.63 -18.67
N ALA A 18 25.69 -39.64 -19.53
CA ALA A 18 25.74 -38.25 -19.13
C ALA A 18 24.53 -38.00 -18.21
N THR A 19 24.75 -38.02 -16.89
CA THR A 19 23.80 -37.49 -15.92
C THR A 19 23.67 -36.00 -16.18
N THR A 20 22.69 -35.60 -16.99
CA THR A 20 22.27 -34.21 -17.04
C THR A 20 21.76 -33.88 -15.65
N ALA A 21 22.57 -33.14 -14.89
CA ALA A 21 22.08 -32.51 -13.66
C ALA A 21 20.82 -31.73 -14.06
N LEU A 22 19.66 -32.12 -13.51
CA LEU A 22 18.44 -31.35 -13.63
C LEU A 22 18.74 -30.00 -12.98
N HIS A 23 19.07 -29.01 -13.82
CA HIS A 23 19.22 -27.66 -13.33
C HIS A 23 17.81 -27.19 -12.90
N ALA A 24 17.70 -26.72 -11.65
CA ALA A 24 16.49 -26.09 -11.17
C ALA A 24 16.08 -25.02 -12.19
N GLN A 25 14.80 -25.05 -12.61
CA GLN A 25 14.24 -23.98 -13.42
C GLN A 25 13.60 -22.98 -12.46
N PRO A 26 14.30 -21.87 -12.13
CA PRO A 26 13.78 -20.92 -11.13
C PRO A 26 12.38 -20.46 -11.50
N ARG A 27 11.46 -20.57 -10.56
CA ARG A 27 10.06 -20.12 -10.72
C ARG A 27 9.54 -19.54 -9.42
N VAL A 28 8.63 -18.60 -9.52
CA VAL A 28 7.99 -17.97 -8.35
C VAL A 28 6.50 -17.87 -8.58
N SER A 29 5.73 -18.36 -7.62
CA SER A 29 4.27 -18.23 -7.57
C SER A 29 3.92 -17.08 -6.63
N VAL A 30 3.17 -16.10 -7.13
CA VAL A 30 2.88 -14.83 -6.43
C VAL A 30 1.37 -14.64 -6.34
N ILE A 31 0.87 -14.39 -5.14
CA ILE A 31 -0.50 -13.93 -4.93
C ILE A 31 -0.52 -12.47 -4.49
N SER A 32 -1.37 -11.66 -5.13
CA SER A 32 -1.59 -10.25 -4.75
C SER A 32 -2.99 -9.79 -5.15
N GLN A 33 -3.43 -8.66 -4.59
CA GLN A 33 -4.68 -8.00 -4.99
C GLN A 33 -4.51 -7.11 -6.24
N TRP A 34 -3.30 -6.88 -6.71
CA TRP A 34 -3.01 -5.98 -7.84
C TRP A 34 -3.32 -6.64 -9.18
N SER A 35 -4.58 -6.52 -9.60
CA SER A 35 -5.10 -7.19 -10.80
C SER A 35 -5.23 -6.26 -12.01
N ALA A 36 -5.33 -4.93 -11.81
CA ALA A 36 -5.61 -3.97 -12.87
C ALA A 36 -5.07 -2.56 -12.54
N GLY A 37 -5.19 -1.64 -13.50
CA GLY A 37 -4.81 -0.25 -13.30
C GLY A 37 -3.30 -0.04 -13.19
N ALA A 38 -2.88 1.04 -12.53
CA ALA A 38 -1.48 1.36 -12.33
C ALA A 38 -0.75 0.31 -11.46
N GLU A 39 -1.45 -0.27 -10.48
CA GLU A 39 -0.89 -1.33 -9.63
C GLU A 39 -0.71 -2.64 -10.42
N GLY A 40 -1.66 -2.99 -11.30
CA GLY A 40 -1.52 -4.12 -12.22
C GLY A 40 -0.36 -3.94 -13.20
N ASP A 41 -0.18 -2.74 -13.75
CA ASP A 41 0.96 -2.42 -14.62
C ASP A 41 2.30 -2.51 -13.86
N ALA A 42 2.33 -2.08 -12.60
CA ALA A 42 3.52 -2.14 -11.75
C ALA A 42 3.92 -3.58 -11.41
N ILE A 43 2.97 -4.44 -10.98
CA ILE A 43 3.27 -5.85 -10.67
C ILE A 43 3.67 -6.64 -11.93
N ASN A 44 3.09 -6.34 -13.08
CA ASN A 44 3.49 -6.94 -14.37
C ASN A 44 4.91 -6.51 -14.75
N THR A 45 5.30 -5.25 -14.50
CA THR A 45 6.67 -4.77 -14.70
C THR A 45 7.64 -5.49 -13.77
N PHE A 46 7.26 -5.69 -12.50
CA PHE A 46 8.05 -6.48 -11.56
C PHE A 46 8.25 -7.93 -12.07
N GLY A 47 7.16 -8.57 -12.52
CA GLY A 47 7.23 -9.92 -13.11
C GLY A 47 8.15 -10.00 -14.32
N ALA A 48 8.11 -8.99 -15.21
CA ALA A 48 9.03 -8.91 -16.34
C ALA A 48 10.49 -8.79 -15.90
N MET A 49 10.79 -8.01 -14.86
CA MET A 49 12.14 -7.89 -14.31
C MET A 49 12.63 -9.20 -13.66
N VAL A 50 11.76 -9.91 -12.94
CA VAL A 50 12.06 -11.22 -12.36
C VAL A 50 12.32 -12.25 -13.47
N THR A 51 11.53 -12.21 -14.55
CA THR A 51 11.72 -13.08 -15.71
C THR A 51 13.03 -12.77 -16.42
N GLN A 52 13.38 -11.51 -16.60
CA GLN A 52 14.67 -11.10 -17.16
C GLN A 52 15.85 -11.54 -16.29
N ALA A 53 15.65 -11.59 -14.98
CA ALA A 53 16.65 -12.08 -14.02
C ALA A 53 16.75 -13.63 -13.97
N GLY A 54 15.94 -14.36 -14.75
CA GLY A 54 16.06 -15.80 -14.95
C GLY A 54 15.09 -16.68 -14.16
N ALA A 55 13.96 -16.15 -13.67
CA ALA A 55 12.92 -16.94 -13.02
C ALA A 55 11.58 -16.84 -13.75
N THR A 56 10.85 -17.95 -13.88
CA THR A 56 9.48 -17.94 -14.39
C THR A 56 8.56 -17.25 -13.35
N TRP A 57 7.83 -16.24 -13.79
CA TRP A 57 6.88 -15.48 -12.96
C TRP A 57 5.47 -16.01 -13.13
N GLU A 58 4.86 -16.49 -12.04
CA GLU A 58 3.50 -17.01 -11.99
C GLU A 58 2.66 -16.14 -11.07
N HIS A 59 1.98 -15.13 -11.63
CA HIS A 59 1.14 -14.23 -10.87
C HIS A 59 -0.30 -14.70 -10.83
N HIS A 60 -0.86 -14.79 -9.63
CA HIS A 60 -2.25 -15.18 -9.34
C HIS A 60 -2.96 -14.00 -8.67
N PRO A 61 -3.44 -13.02 -9.45
CA PRO A 61 -4.13 -11.88 -8.88
C PRO A 61 -5.50 -12.30 -8.33
N VAL A 62 -5.85 -11.81 -7.14
CA VAL A 62 -7.18 -11.97 -6.55
C VAL A 62 -7.90 -10.65 -6.66
N SER A 63 -8.89 -10.59 -7.56
CA SER A 63 -9.74 -9.41 -7.70
C SER A 63 -10.64 -9.26 -6.49
N GLY A 64 -10.87 -8.03 -6.05
CA GLY A 64 -11.65 -7.73 -4.85
C GLY A 64 -10.82 -6.89 -3.88
N PHE A 65 -11.11 -7.03 -2.61
CA PHE A 65 -10.38 -6.34 -1.54
C PHE A 65 -9.36 -7.25 -0.87
N THR A 66 -8.57 -6.67 0.02
CA THR A 66 -7.58 -7.39 0.84
C THR A 66 -8.17 -8.67 1.47
N THR A 67 -9.42 -8.62 1.92
CA THR A 67 -10.13 -9.76 2.52
C THR A 67 -10.23 -10.97 1.60
N ASP A 68 -10.52 -10.78 0.31
CA ASP A 68 -10.65 -11.90 -0.66
C ASP A 68 -9.30 -12.57 -0.88
N MET A 69 -8.24 -11.78 -1.02
CA MET A 69 -6.88 -12.29 -1.14
C MET A 69 -6.45 -13.04 0.13
N MET A 70 -6.77 -12.51 1.31
CA MET A 70 -6.47 -13.16 2.60
C MET A 70 -7.21 -14.50 2.76
N ASN A 71 -8.47 -14.57 2.35
CA ASN A 71 -9.24 -15.82 2.36
C ASN A 71 -8.62 -16.87 1.44
N LYS A 72 -8.22 -16.48 0.22
CA LYS A 72 -7.52 -17.36 -0.71
C LYS A 72 -6.19 -17.85 -0.14
N LEU A 73 -5.37 -16.95 0.40
CA LEU A 73 -4.08 -17.29 1.02
C LEU A 73 -4.27 -18.26 2.19
N ARG A 74 -5.28 -18.04 3.03
CA ARG A 74 -5.61 -18.94 4.14
C ARG A 74 -5.96 -20.34 3.64
N ALA A 75 -6.78 -20.44 2.60
CA ALA A 75 -7.15 -21.72 2.00
C ALA A 75 -5.91 -22.46 1.46
N ASP A 76 -5.02 -21.76 0.75
CA ASP A 76 -3.79 -22.34 0.21
C ASP A 76 -2.84 -22.84 1.30
N ILE A 77 -2.67 -22.08 2.39
CA ILE A 77 -1.84 -22.48 3.54
C ILE A 77 -2.44 -23.72 4.23
N ILE A 78 -3.75 -23.75 4.49
CA ILE A 78 -4.43 -24.89 5.13
C ILE A 78 -4.32 -26.14 4.23
N ALA A 79 -4.39 -25.99 2.92
CA ALA A 79 -4.21 -27.07 1.96
C ALA A 79 -2.76 -27.57 1.86
N GLY A 80 -1.80 -26.92 2.52
CA GLY A 80 -0.38 -27.25 2.47
C GLY A 80 0.33 -26.83 1.17
N ASN A 81 -0.29 -25.95 0.38
CA ASN A 81 0.22 -25.44 -0.89
C ASN A 81 0.28 -23.89 -0.90
N PRO A 82 1.02 -23.26 0.03
CA PRO A 82 1.16 -21.81 -0.02
C PRO A 82 1.85 -21.38 -1.33
N PRO A 83 1.54 -20.20 -1.87
CA PRO A 83 2.33 -19.61 -2.95
C PRO A 83 3.77 -19.38 -2.49
N SER A 84 4.72 -19.19 -3.42
CA SER A 84 6.11 -18.89 -3.00
C SER A 84 6.21 -17.55 -2.28
N VAL A 85 5.45 -16.56 -2.72
CA VAL A 85 5.36 -15.23 -2.10
C VAL A 85 3.93 -14.71 -2.11
N SER A 86 3.58 -13.88 -1.13
CA SER A 86 2.28 -13.23 -1.05
C SER A 86 2.43 -11.76 -0.71
N GLN A 87 1.54 -10.94 -1.24
CA GLN A 87 1.38 -9.58 -0.75
C GLN A 87 0.82 -9.61 0.67
N LEU A 88 1.54 -9.00 1.62
CA LEU A 88 1.10 -8.73 2.98
C LEU A 88 1.67 -7.40 3.45
N LYS A 89 1.10 -6.83 4.48
CA LYS A 89 1.55 -5.56 5.05
C LYS A 89 1.28 -5.47 6.55
N GLY A 90 1.97 -4.54 7.19
CA GLY A 90 1.77 -4.22 8.60
C GLY A 90 1.88 -5.42 9.53
N PRO A 91 1.08 -5.44 10.60
CA PRO A 91 1.04 -6.52 11.60
C PRO A 91 0.64 -7.90 11.04
N GLU A 92 -0.01 -7.94 9.86
CA GLU A 92 -0.38 -9.20 9.22
C GLU A 92 0.84 -10.07 8.88
N ILE A 93 2.00 -9.45 8.59
CA ILE A 93 3.24 -10.20 8.35
C ILE A 93 3.60 -11.06 9.57
N GLN A 94 3.49 -10.50 10.79
CA GLN A 94 3.74 -11.23 12.03
C GLN A 94 2.68 -12.29 12.29
N ALA A 95 1.40 -11.93 12.13
CA ALA A 95 0.28 -12.85 12.38
C ALA A 95 0.32 -14.07 11.46
N TRP A 96 0.56 -13.87 10.16
CA TRP A 96 0.64 -14.97 9.19
C TRP A 96 1.91 -15.80 9.33
N SER A 97 3.04 -15.21 9.75
CA SER A 97 4.27 -15.95 10.05
C SER A 97 4.11 -16.93 11.22
N ALA A 98 3.12 -16.73 12.08
CA ALA A 98 2.77 -17.69 13.12
C ALA A 98 1.99 -18.90 12.58
N LEU A 99 1.34 -18.76 11.41
CA LEU A 99 0.52 -19.82 10.80
C LEU A 99 1.33 -20.72 9.86
N ALA A 100 2.33 -20.16 9.16
CA ALA A 100 3.14 -20.93 8.23
C ALA A 100 4.61 -20.47 8.25
N PRO A 101 5.57 -21.42 8.04
CA PRO A 101 7.00 -21.10 8.04
C PRO A 101 7.37 -20.14 6.90
N THR A 102 8.23 -19.18 7.23
CA THR A 102 8.77 -18.19 6.31
C THR A 102 10.24 -18.42 5.97
N VAL A 103 10.70 -17.84 4.86
CA VAL A 103 12.10 -17.83 4.47
C VAL A 103 12.83 -16.76 5.30
N ASP A 104 14.02 -17.09 5.78
CA ASP A 104 14.96 -16.12 6.35
C ASP A 104 15.69 -15.40 5.20
N LEU A 105 15.51 -14.08 5.11
CA LEU A 105 16.10 -13.23 4.07
C LEU A 105 17.32 -12.44 4.55
N ASP A 106 17.76 -12.59 5.81
CA ASP A 106 18.82 -11.78 6.42
C ASP A 106 20.12 -11.78 5.60
N GLN A 107 20.52 -12.93 5.09
CA GLN A 107 21.74 -13.02 4.27
C GLN A 107 21.62 -12.20 2.98
N LEU A 108 20.47 -12.28 2.29
CA LEU A 108 20.23 -11.51 1.06
C LEU A 108 20.16 -10.01 1.33
N VAL A 109 19.45 -9.63 2.37
CA VAL A 109 19.32 -8.23 2.82
C VAL A 109 20.69 -7.65 3.19
N SER A 110 21.51 -8.39 3.94
CA SER A 110 22.85 -7.99 4.34
C SER A 110 23.79 -7.83 3.13
N GLN A 111 23.79 -8.80 2.21
CA GLN A 111 24.60 -8.76 0.98
C GLN A 111 24.25 -7.57 0.09
N ALA A 112 22.97 -7.23 0.01
CA ALA A 112 22.48 -6.08 -0.75
C ALA A 112 22.68 -4.72 -0.03
N GLY A 113 23.09 -4.72 1.24
CA GLY A 113 23.14 -3.52 2.08
C GLY A 113 21.76 -2.85 2.23
N TYR A 114 20.69 -3.61 1.99
CA TYR A 114 19.33 -3.10 1.83
C TYR A 114 18.76 -2.46 3.10
N GLU A 115 19.03 -3.05 4.27
CA GLU A 115 18.51 -2.54 5.54
C GLU A 115 18.87 -1.08 5.83
N LYS A 116 20.04 -0.62 5.36
CA LYS A 116 20.48 0.77 5.54
C LYS A 116 19.72 1.77 4.67
N THR A 117 18.95 1.27 3.70
CA THR A 117 18.23 2.09 2.72
C THR A 117 16.72 2.14 2.98
N VAL A 118 16.22 1.35 3.95
CA VAL A 118 14.81 1.24 4.31
C VAL A 118 14.55 2.04 5.60
N PRO A 119 13.44 2.80 5.70
CA PRO A 119 13.05 3.44 6.96
C PRO A 119 12.97 2.41 8.10
N PRO A 120 13.58 2.68 9.28
CA PRO A 120 13.66 1.71 10.38
C PRO A 120 12.30 1.20 10.85
N GLU A 121 11.28 2.06 10.88
CA GLU A 121 9.91 1.73 11.25
C GLU A 121 9.30 0.72 10.27
N LEU A 122 9.55 0.90 8.98
CA LEU A 122 9.09 -0.01 7.94
C LEU A 122 9.88 -1.33 7.99
N ALA A 123 11.19 -1.28 8.18
CA ALA A 123 12.02 -2.47 8.33
C ALA A 123 11.53 -3.36 9.49
N LYS A 124 11.13 -2.75 10.63
CA LYS A 124 10.60 -3.47 11.79
C LYS A 124 9.34 -4.27 11.45
N LEU A 125 8.44 -3.73 10.65
CA LEU A 125 7.20 -4.42 10.23
C LEU A 125 7.45 -5.63 9.32
N HIS A 126 8.60 -5.68 8.64
CA HIS A 126 8.96 -6.77 7.73
C HIS A 126 9.85 -7.85 8.36
N LYS A 127 10.09 -7.73 9.68
CA LYS A 127 10.88 -8.68 10.48
C LYS A 127 9.99 -9.43 11.46
N VAL A 128 10.27 -10.72 11.62
CA VAL A 128 9.66 -11.57 12.67
C VAL A 128 10.77 -12.08 13.57
N LYS A 129 10.68 -11.84 14.87
CA LYS A 129 11.71 -12.16 15.86
C LYS A 129 13.11 -11.62 15.48
N GLY A 130 13.15 -10.48 14.80
CA GLY A 130 14.38 -9.82 14.36
C GLY A 130 14.90 -10.24 12.99
N HIS A 131 14.34 -11.26 12.35
CA HIS A 131 14.73 -11.77 11.03
C HIS A 131 13.84 -11.23 9.93
N TRP A 132 14.42 -10.83 8.80
CA TRP A 132 13.68 -10.43 7.61
C TRP A 132 12.95 -11.63 7.00
N VAL A 133 11.64 -11.54 6.89
CA VAL A 133 10.77 -12.58 6.29
C VAL A 133 9.95 -12.04 5.13
N ALA A 134 9.91 -10.73 4.99
CA ALA A 134 9.20 -10.02 3.94
C ALA A 134 10.05 -8.83 3.47
N LEU A 135 9.77 -8.33 2.26
CA LEU A 135 10.40 -7.14 1.69
C LEU A 135 9.33 -6.12 1.32
N PRO A 136 9.44 -4.87 1.79
CA PRO A 136 8.57 -3.80 1.33
C PRO A 136 8.83 -3.48 -0.14
N LEU A 137 7.77 -3.17 -0.90
CA LEU A 137 7.85 -2.88 -2.33
C LEU A 137 7.72 -1.39 -2.65
N GLN A 138 6.89 -0.68 -1.90
CA GLN A 138 6.63 0.77 -2.07
C GLN A 138 6.15 1.40 -0.77
N ILE A 139 6.17 2.72 -0.76
CA ILE A 139 5.59 3.55 0.30
C ILE A 139 4.61 4.53 -0.33
N TYR A 140 3.41 4.64 0.25
CA TYR A 140 2.43 5.66 -0.10
C TYR A 140 2.19 6.60 1.08
N ARG A 141 2.07 7.90 0.77
CA ARG A 141 1.45 8.86 1.69
C ARG A 141 -0.06 8.73 1.55
N VAL A 142 -0.75 8.31 2.61
CA VAL A 142 -2.21 8.18 2.65
C VAL A 142 -2.86 9.55 2.74
N ASN A 143 -2.35 10.43 3.60
CA ASN A 143 -2.84 11.79 3.80
C ASN A 143 -2.47 12.71 2.62
N THR A 144 -2.95 12.38 1.41
CA THR A 144 -2.74 13.18 0.19
C THR A 144 -4.05 13.80 -0.29
N LEU A 145 -3.99 15.08 -0.68
CA LEU A 145 -5.09 15.85 -1.23
C LEU A 145 -4.85 16.14 -2.71
N PHE A 146 -5.78 15.72 -3.53
CA PHE A 146 -5.88 16.11 -4.93
C PHE A 146 -7.01 17.12 -5.11
N ALA A 147 -6.74 18.22 -5.80
CA ALA A 147 -7.74 19.25 -6.06
C ALA A 147 -7.90 19.49 -7.56
N SER A 148 -9.12 19.57 -8.05
CA SER A 148 -9.41 19.94 -9.42
C SER A 148 -8.94 21.36 -9.71
N LYS A 149 -8.05 21.55 -10.71
CA LYS A 149 -7.61 22.89 -11.09
C LYS A 149 -8.77 23.75 -11.58
N VAL A 150 -9.72 23.16 -12.30
CA VAL A 150 -10.93 23.84 -12.79
C VAL A 150 -11.80 24.33 -11.61
N ALA A 151 -11.99 23.49 -10.59
CA ALA A 151 -12.77 23.87 -9.42
C ALA A 151 -12.06 24.95 -8.60
N MET A 152 -10.74 24.83 -8.41
CA MET A 152 -9.92 25.79 -7.69
C MET A 152 -9.96 27.17 -8.38
N ASP A 153 -9.80 27.22 -9.69
CA ASP A 153 -9.88 28.46 -10.47
C ASP A 153 -11.26 29.12 -10.34
N LYS A 154 -12.34 28.34 -10.38
CA LYS A 154 -13.70 28.84 -10.25
C LYS A 154 -13.97 29.53 -8.91
N ILE A 155 -13.30 29.12 -7.83
CA ILE A 155 -13.41 29.78 -6.52
C ILE A 155 -12.29 30.79 -6.25
N GLY A 156 -11.41 31.04 -7.23
CA GLY A 156 -10.29 31.98 -7.11
C GLY A 156 -9.16 31.50 -6.18
N ALA A 157 -9.02 30.18 -5.98
CA ALA A 157 -7.99 29.59 -5.14
C ALA A 157 -6.80 29.12 -5.99
N THR A 158 -5.58 29.46 -5.58
CA THR A 158 -4.33 29.14 -6.30
C THR A 158 -3.47 28.09 -5.60
N ALA A 159 -3.79 27.73 -4.35
CA ALA A 159 -3.05 26.77 -3.55
C ALA A 159 -4.01 25.88 -2.75
N LEU A 160 -3.53 24.69 -2.37
CA LEU A 160 -4.25 23.76 -1.51
C LEU A 160 -4.46 24.35 -0.11
N PRO A 161 -5.56 23.99 0.58
CA PRO A 161 -5.81 24.40 1.96
C PRO A 161 -4.76 23.78 2.90
N LYS A 162 -4.21 24.57 3.82
CA LYS A 162 -3.21 24.12 4.78
C LYS A 162 -3.81 23.65 6.09
N THR A 163 -4.99 24.18 6.45
CA THR A 163 -5.70 23.86 7.70
C THR A 163 -7.12 23.37 7.41
N TRP A 164 -7.73 22.67 8.35
CA TRP A 164 -9.13 22.24 8.22
C TRP A 164 -10.10 23.44 8.11
N ALA A 165 -9.78 24.56 8.73
CA ALA A 165 -10.57 25.79 8.59
C ALA A 165 -10.52 26.34 7.15
N GLU A 166 -9.33 26.36 6.51
CA GLU A 166 -9.20 26.74 5.11
C GLU A 166 -9.91 25.78 4.17
N PHE A 167 -9.78 24.45 4.43
CA PHE A 167 -10.48 23.41 3.68
C PHE A 167 -12.00 23.63 3.72
N ASN A 168 -12.54 23.83 4.91
CA ASN A 168 -13.98 24.06 5.11
C ASN A 168 -14.45 25.32 4.37
N ALA A 169 -13.67 26.41 4.43
CA ALA A 169 -13.99 27.64 3.72
C ALA A 169 -13.96 27.47 2.18
N MET A 170 -13.02 26.71 1.66
CA MET A 170 -12.95 26.39 0.22
C MET A 170 -14.10 25.48 -0.21
N ALA A 171 -14.41 24.43 0.58
CA ALA A 171 -15.53 23.54 0.32
C ALA A 171 -16.87 24.29 0.29
N GLU A 172 -17.07 25.23 1.21
CA GLU A 172 -18.27 26.08 1.19
C GLU A 172 -18.35 26.95 -0.07
N LYS A 173 -17.24 27.56 -0.50
CA LYS A 173 -17.19 28.33 -1.76
C LYS A 173 -17.50 27.44 -2.98
N MET A 174 -16.95 26.22 -3.03
CA MET A 174 -17.24 25.26 -4.09
C MET A 174 -18.71 24.89 -4.12
N SER A 175 -19.30 24.57 -2.96
CA SER A 175 -20.73 24.27 -2.84
C SER A 175 -21.61 25.43 -3.34
N LYS A 176 -21.32 26.67 -2.94
CA LYS A 176 -22.00 27.88 -3.46
C LYS A 176 -21.82 28.08 -4.96
N ALA A 177 -20.72 27.62 -5.53
CA ALA A 177 -20.45 27.67 -6.97
C ALA A 177 -21.08 26.50 -7.76
N GLY A 178 -21.85 25.61 -7.10
CA GLY A 178 -22.47 24.44 -7.70
C GLY A 178 -21.50 23.31 -8.02
N ILE A 179 -20.37 23.24 -7.29
CA ILE A 179 -19.38 22.16 -7.37
C ILE A 179 -19.58 21.28 -6.14
N THR A 180 -19.64 19.94 -6.31
CA THR A 180 -19.60 19.00 -5.18
C THR A 180 -18.20 19.06 -4.54
N PRO A 181 -18.04 19.48 -3.28
CA PRO A 181 -16.70 19.73 -2.75
C PRO A 181 -15.83 18.48 -2.65
N ILE A 182 -16.38 17.32 -2.31
CA ILE A 182 -15.61 16.11 -2.03
C ILE A 182 -16.04 14.97 -2.98
N ALA A 183 -15.07 14.41 -3.70
CA ALA A 183 -15.19 13.22 -4.49
C ALA A 183 -14.90 11.99 -3.61
N GLN A 184 -15.91 11.46 -2.91
CA GLN A 184 -15.77 10.28 -2.06
C GLN A 184 -16.77 9.21 -2.46
N GLY A 185 -16.31 7.94 -2.53
CA GLY A 185 -17.09 6.82 -3.06
C GLY A 185 -17.86 6.02 -2.02
N GLY A 186 -17.61 6.23 -0.71
CA GLY A 186 -18.30 5.51 0.36
C GLY A 186 -18.00 4.01 0.37
N LEU A 187 -16.78 3.61 0.03
CA LEU A 187 -16.25 2.29 0.34
C LEU A 187 -15.74 2.31 1.79
N ALA A 188 -16.03 1.28 2.57
CA ALA A 188 -15.77 1.24 4.00
C ALA A 188 -14.34 1.63 4.39
N TRP A 189 -13.33 1.15 3.66
CA TRP A 189 -11.93 1.52 3.92
C TRP A 189 -11.64 3.00 3.62
N ALA A 190 -12.33 3.60 2.65
CA ALA A 190 -12.15 5.01 2.31
C ALA A 190 -12.87 5.91 3.31
N ASP A 191 -14.00 5.49 3.87
CA ASP A 191 -14.68 6.19 4.97
C ASP A 191 -13.80 6.21 6.22
N GLU A 192 -13.16 5.09 6.57
CA GLU A 192 -12.21 4.99 7.68
C GLU A 192 -10.97 5.85 7.43
N MET A 193 -10.45 5.85 6.19
CA MET A 193 -9.33 6.70 5.78
C MET A 193 -9.67 8.19 5.94
N ASP A 194 -10.88 8.62 5.68
CA ASP A 194 -11.28 10.02 5.89
C ASP A 194 -11.21 10.40 7.39
N LEU A 195 -11.64 9.53 8.31
CA LEU A 195 -11.51 9.78 9.75
C LEU A 195 -10.05 9.84 10.18
N GLU A 196 -9.23 8.88 9.74
CA GLU A 196 -7.80 8.86 10.10
C GLU A 196 -7.06 10.09 9.59
N ILE A 197 -7.26 10.49 8.34
CA ILE A 197 -6.66 11.69 7.75
C ILE A 197 -7.04 12.94 8.56
N VAL A 198 -8.30 13.05 8.96
CA VAL A 198 -8.77 14.17 9.78
C VAL A 198 -8.07 14.16 11.14
N LEU A 199 -8.02 13.02 11.83
CA LEU A 199 -7.37 12.92 13.14
C LEU A 199 -5.87 13.18 13.07
N VAL A 200 -5.19 12.63 12.07
CA VAL A 200 -3.78 12.89 11.78
C VAL A 200 -3.52 14.38 11.58
N GLY A 201 -4.38 15.06 10.83
CA GLY A 201 -4.28 16.51 10.60
C GLY A 201 -4.65 17.37 11.81
N ILE A 202 -5.42 16.86 12.76
CA ILE A 202 -5.73 17.53 14.04
C ILE A 202 -4.56 17.34 15.02
N SER A 203 -4.16 16.10 15.26
CA SER A 203 -3.13 15.73 16.22
C SER A 203 -2.50 14.36 15.90
N PRO A 204 -1.31 14.32 15.30
CA PRO A 204 -0.60 13.05 15.07
C PRO A 204 -0.30 12.28 16.36
N ASP A 205 -0.07 12.99 17.47
CA ASP A 205 0.20 12.35 18.76
C ASP A 205 -1.08 11.69 19.33
N ALA A 206 -2.25 12.32 19.14
CA ALA A 206 -3.52 11.68 19.49
C ALA A 206 -3.80 10.48 18.59
N TYR A 207 -3.51 10.57 17.29
CA TYR A 207 -3.62 9.46 16.35
C TYR A 207 -2.79 8.26 16.81
N LYS A 208 -1.49 8.47 17.12
CA LYS A 208 -0.61 7.39 17.58
C LYS A 208 -1.19 6.68 18.79
N ARG A 209 -1.55 7.46 19.81
CA ARG A 209 -2.09 6.90 21.05
C ARG A 209 -3.43 6.18 20.83
N ALA A 210 -4.34 6.79 20.07
CA ALA A 210 -5.67 6.23 19.85
C ALA A 210 -5.65 5.02 18.89
N PHE A 211 -4.98 5.12 17.73
CA PHE A 211 -5.12 4.14 16.66
C PHE A 211 -3.92 3.19 16.53
N MET A 212 -2.71 3.60 16.93
CA MET A 212 -1.57 2.69 16.92
C MET A 212 -1.37 1.97 18.25
N ASP A 213 -1.55 2.69 19.38
CA ASP A 213 -1.36 2.13 20.72
C ASP A 213 -2.67 1.62 21.35
N LEU A 214 -3.83 1.95 20.77
CA LEU A 214 -5.18 1.65 21.29
C LEU A 214 -5.37 2.11 22.75
N ASP A 215 -4.85 3.30 23.09
CA ASP A 215 -5.05 3.91 24.42
C ASP A 215 -6.51 4.36 24.57
N ASP A 216 -7.26 3.75 25.49
CA ASP A 216 -8.69 4.03 25.71
C ASP A 216 -8.96 5.48 26.02
N LYS A 217 -8.06 6.16 26.77
CA LYS A 217 -8.20 7.58 27.09
C LYS A 217 -8.01 8.45 25.86
N ALA A 218 -7.14 8.05 24.94
CA ALA A 218 -6.94 8.76 23.67
C ALA A 218 -8.10 8.50 22.71
N LEU A 219 -8.61 7.26 22.63
CA LEU A 219 -9.79 6.92 21.84
C LEU A 219 -11.03 7.70 22.29
N ALA A 220 -11.23 7.85 23.62
CA ALA A 220 -12.29 8.66 24.20
C ALA A 220 -11.93 10.16 24.31
N GLY A 221 -10.77 10.57 23.78
CA GLY A 221 -10.24 11.92 23.93
C GLY A 221 -10.91 12.98 23.06
N PRO A 222 -10.68 14.25 23.35
CA PRO A 222 -11.32 15.37 22.64
C PRO A 222 -10.85 15.48 21.18
N GLU A 223 -9.64 15.01 20.82
CA GLU A 223 -9.11 15.06 19.47
C GLU A 223 -9.85 14.08 18.55
N VAL A 224 -10.16 12.88 19.03
CA VAL A 224 -10.97 11.90 18.27
C VAL A 224 -12.40 12.41 18.11
N LEU A 225 -12.98 13.02 19.15
CA LEU A 225 -14.29 13.69 19.03
C LEU A 225 -14.25 14.83 18.00
N ALA A 226 -13.19 15.63 18.01
CA ALA A 226 -13.01 16.69 17.02
C ALA A 226 -12.90 16.15 15.60
N ALA A 227 -12.26 14.97 15.42
CA ALA A 227 -12.18 14.30 14.14
C ALA A 227 -13.56 13.82 13.65
N PHE A 228 -14.39 13.23 14.52
CA PHE A 228 -15.77 12.88 14.17
C PHE A 228 -16.61 14.12 13.81
N LYS A 229 -16.44 15.25 14.52
CA LYS A 229 -17.13 16.52 14.19
C LYS A 229 -16.70 17.05 12.81
N GLN A 230 -15.41 17.03 12.50
CA GLN A 230 -14.92 17.45 11.20
C GLN A 230 -15.40 16.47 10.09
N LEU A 231 -15.35 15.16 10.33
CA LEU A 231 -15.86 14.17 9.38
C LEU A 231 -17.36 14.38 9.13
N ARG A 232 -18.17 14.66 10.18
CA ARG A 232 -19.60 14.97 10.02
C ARG A 232 -19.81 16.21 9.13
N THR A 233 -18.97 17.22 9.27
CA THR A 233 -19.00 18.41 8.39
C THR A 233 -18.70 17.98 6.93
N MET A 234 -17.69 17.15 6.71
CA MET A 234 -17.29 16.65 5.39
C MET A 234 -18.37 15.82 4.71
N THR A 235 -19.09 14.97 5.47
CA THR A 235 -20.20 14.17 4.92
C THR A 235 -21.34 15.05 4.34
N GLY A 236 -21.44 16.32 4.76
CA GLY A 236 -22.36 17.30 4.19
C GLY A 236 -21.96 17.78 2.78
N TRP A 237 -20.71 17.56 2.39
CA TRP A 237 -20.16 17.94 1.09
C TRP A 237 -19.91 16.75 0.13
N MET A 238 -20.21 15.55 0.57
CA MET A 238 -20.19 14.34 -0.24
C MET A 238 -21.55 14.11 -0.91
N SER A 239 -21.56 13.52 -2.11
CA SER A 239 -22.80 13.17 -2.76
C SER A 239 -23.30 11.80 -2.28
N PRO A 240 -24.52 11.67 -1.78
CA PRO A 240 -25.09 10.37 -1.42
C PRO A 240 -25.18 9.38 -2.60
N ALA A 241 -25.25 9.90 -3.84
CA ALA A 241 -25.24 9.08 -5.05
C ALA A 241 -23.92 8.35 -5.31
N ASN A 242 -22.85 8.73 -4.59
CA ASN A 242 -21.53 8.12 -4.75
C ASN A 242 -21.36 6.86 -3.88
N ALA A 243 -22.29 6.57 -2.96
CA ALA A 243 -22.17 5.47 -2.01
C ALA A 243 -21.86 4.12 -2.70
N GLY A 244 -20.88 3.41 -2.18
CA GLY A 244 -20.44 2.10 -2.67
C GLY A 244 -19.66 2.12 -3.98
N GLN A 245 -19.35 3.28 -4.55
CA GLN A 245 -18.57 3.36 -5.79
C GLN A 245 -17.07 3.42 -5.50
N HIS A 246 -16.28 2.83 -6.40
CA HIS A 246 -14.83 2.91 -6.31
C HIS A 246 -14.35 4.34 -6.57
N TRP A 247 -13.41 4.85 -5.77
CA TRP A 247 -12.92 6.22 -5.83
C TRP A 247 -12.44 6.67 -7.21
N SER A 248 -11.83 5.77 -8.00
CA SER A 248 -11.28 6.13 -9.31
C SER A 248 -12.32 6.52 -10.36
N VAL A 249 -13.60 6.12 -10.17
CA VAL A 249 -14.66 6.49 -11.13
C VAL A 249 -14.97 7.99 -11.10
N PHE A 250 -14.59 8.69 -10.04
CA PHE A 250 -14.78 10.14 -9.92
C PHE A 250 -13.68 10.97 -10.59
N ILE A 251 -12.54 10.37 -10.95
CA ILE A 251 -11.41 11.10 -11.54
C ILE A 251 -11.80 11.91 -12.78
N PRO A 252 -12.52 11.38 -13.77
CA PRO A 252 -12.91 12.19 -14.94
C PRO A 252 -13.80 13.37 -14.58
N ALA A 253 -14.69 13.23 -13.60
CA ALA A 253 -15.57 14.30 -13.14
C ALA A 253 -14.81 15.33 -12.28
N LEU A 254 -13.85 14.89 -11.46
CA LEU A 254 -12.92 15.75 -10.73
C LEU A 254 -12.12 16.63 -11.70
N MET A 255 -11.54 16.04 -12.75
CA MET A 255 -10.76 16.80 -13.75
C MET A 255 -11.61 17.82 -14.54
N LYS A 256 -12.92 17.60 -14.64
CA LYS A 256 -13.87 18.55 -15.25
C LYS A 256 -14.39 19.63 -14.27
N GLY A 257 -13.97 19.60 -13.01
CA GLY A 257 -14.41 20.54 -11.99
C GLY A 257 -15.83 20.31 -11.47
N GLN A 258 -16.40 19.11 -11.67
CA GLN A 258 -17.68 18.71 -11.07
C GLN A 258 -17.51 18.39 -9.58
N TYR A 259 -16.32 17.92 -9.20
CA TYR A 259 -15.85 17.77 -7.83
C TYR A 259 -14.66 18.70 -7.56
N GLY A 260 -14.51 19.09 -6.29
CA GLY A 260 -13.43 19.98 -5.85
C GLY A 260 -12.17 19.22 -5.41
N PHE A 261 -12.33 18.34 -4.45
CA PHE A 261 -11.26 17.63 -3.75
C PHE A 261 -11.46 16.12 -3.79
N LEU A 262 -10.34 15.39 -3.83
CA LEU A 262 -10.25 13.96 -3.57
C LEU A 262 -9.16 13.77 -2.51
N MET A 263 -9.53 13.29 -1.33
CA MET A 263 -8.57 12.78 -0.36
C MET A 263 -8.33 11.30 -0.67
N MET A 264 -7.08 10.96 -0.99
CA MET A 264 -6.74 9.60 -1.41
C MET A 264 -5.23 9.41 -1.30
N GLY A 265 -4.78 8.19 -1.07
CA GLY A 265 -3.35 7.93 -1.01
C GLY A 265 -2.63 8.16 -2.34
N GLY A 266 -1.31 8.23 -2.27
CA GLY A 266 -0.43 8.52 -3.41
C GLY A 266 -0.65 7.63 -4.64
N TRP A 267 -1.27 6.46 -4.50
CA TRP A 267 -1.66 5.59 -5.63
C TRP A 267 -2.57 6.27 -6.65
N ALA A 268 -3.34 7.29 -6.24
CA ALA A 268 -4.14 8.07 -7.18
C ALA A 268 -3.27 8.78 -8.22
N SER A 269 -2.05 9.15 -7.89
CA SER A 269 -1.09 9.74 -8.85
C SER A 269 -0.79 8.81 -10.02
N GLY A 270 -0.65 7.49 -9.77
CA GLY A 270 -0.47 6.51 -10.85
C GLY A 270 -1.69 6.44 -11.78
N VAL A 271 -2.92 6.50 -11.23
CA VAL A 271 -4.14 6.51 -12.03
C VAL A 271 -4.28 7.79 -12.84
N LEU A 272 -3.96 8.95 -12.25
CA LEU A 272 -3.97 10.25 -12.93
C LEU A 272 -2.96 10.28 -14.07
N LYS A 273 -1.73 9.83 -13.84
CA LYS A 273 -0.69 9.71 -14.86
C LYS A 273 -1.11 8.80 -16.02
N ARG A 274 -1.69 7.64 -15.70
CA ARG A 274 -2.23 6.72 -16.71
C ARG A 274 -3.36 7.33 -17.55
N GLY A 275 -4.16 8.21 -16.93
CA GLY A 275 -5.20 9.00 -17.60
C GLY A 275 -4.68 10.20 -18.39
N ASN A 276 -3.35 10.40 -18.48
CA ASN A 276 -2.68 11.55 -19.09
C ASN A 276 -3.04 12.90 -18.46
N PHE A 277 -3.46 12.93 -17.19
CA PHE A 277 -3.67 14.17 -16.46
C PHE A 277 -2.34 14.70 -15.93
N VAL A 278 -2.15 16.00 -16.02
CA VAL A 278 -0.89 16.69 -15.72
C VAL A 278 -1.04 17.52 -14.45
N GLU A 279 -0.17 17.24 -13.47
CA GLU A 279 -0.08 18.01 -12.24
C GLU A 279 0.27 19.49 -12.54
N GLY A 280 -0.34 20.40 -11.79
CA GLY A 280 -0.22 21.86 -12.00
C GLY A 280 -1.12 22.41 -13.12
N LYS A 281 -1.52 21.57 -14.08
CA LYS A 281 -2.40 21.95 -15.21
C LYS A 281 -3.84 21.48 -15.00
N ASP A 282 -4.04 20.20 -14.71
CA ASP A 282 -5.36 19.58 -14.58
C ASP A 282 -5.77 19.43 -13.11
N TYR A 283 -4.81 19.26 -12.22
CA TYR A 283 -5.02 19.13 -10.77
C TYR A 283 -3.82 19.67 -9.98
N LEU A 284 -4.08 19.97 -8.70
CA LEU A 284 -3.05 20.23 -7.70
C LEU A 284 -2.96 19.01 -6.78
N CYS A 285 -1.77 18.73 -6.27
CA CYS A 285 -1.51 17.63 -5.32
C CYS A 285 -0.61 18.09 -4.18
N GLY A 286 -0.85 17.57 -2.97
CA GLY A 286 -0.04 17.85 -1.79
C GLY A 286 -0.57 17.13 -0.56
N SER A 287 -0.06 17.47 0.62
CA SER A 287 -0.57 16.94 1.89
C SER A 287 -1.99 17.43 2.18
N THR A 288 -2.78 16.61 2.87
CA THR A 288 -4.08 17.04 3.43
C THR A 288 -3.89 18.15 4.47
N PRO A 289 -4.97 18.88 4.81
CA PRO A 289 -4.93 19.92 5.84
C PRO A 289 -4.34 19.40 7.17
N ASN A 290 -3.54 20.25 7.81
CA ASN A 290 -2.79 19.92 9.01
C ASN A 290 -2.70 21.12 9.93
N ASN A 291 -3.34 21.04 11.09
CA ASN A 291 -3.39 22.15 12.05
C ASN A 291 -2.09 22.32 12.85
N SER A 292 -1.19 21.31 12.83
CA SER A 292 0.08 21.37 13.57
C SER A 292 1.15 22.20 12.88
N GLY A 293 1.04 22.39 11.55
CA GLY A 293 2.06 23.05 10.73
C GLY A 293 3.36 22.26 10.56
N LYS A 294 3.47 21.05 11.13
CA LYS A 294 4.64 20.17 11.00
C LYS A 294 4.45 19.18 9.86
N PRO A 295 5.51 18.68 9.22
CA PRO A 295 5.40 17.56 8.29
C PRO A 295 4.77 16.35 8.98
N ILE A 296 3.73 15.77 8.37
CA ILE A 296 3.04 14.58 8.85
C ILE A 296 2.96 13.59 7.68
N PHE A 297 3.29 12.35 7.94
CA PHE A 297 3.20 11.29 6.95
C PHE A 297 2.42 10.10 7.51
N ASP A 298 1.26 9.87 6.94
CA ASP A 298 0.44 8.69 7.18
C ASP A 298 0.82 7.64 6.14
N MET A 299 1.42 6.53 6.63
CA MET A 299 2.09 5.55 5.78
C MET A 299 1.21 4.35 5.49
N ASN A 300 1.08 4.02 4.20
CA ASN A 300 0.77 2.67 3.73
C ASN A 300 1.97 2.12 2.95
N ALA A 301 2.37 0.88 3.24
CA ALA A 301 3.42 0.19 2.52
C ALA A 301 3.05 -1.28 2.34
N ASP A 302 3.06 -1.72 1.10
CA ASP A 302 2.85 -3.14 0.79
C ASP A 302 4.19 -3.86 0.70
N GLY A 303 4.19 -5.13 1.08
CA GLY A 303 5.36 -6.00 1.00
C GLY A 303 5.03 -7.37 0.44
N LEU A 304 6.07 -8.13 0.15
CA LEU A 304 5.98 -9.54 -0.16
C LEU A 304 6.58 -10.37 0.96
N ILE A 305 5.80 -11.24 1.56
CA ILE A 305 6.27 -12.30 2.47
C ILE A 305 6.69 -13.52 1.66
N PHE A 306 7.75 -14.19 2.10
CA PHE A 306 8.33 -15.36 1.43
C PHE A 306 8.04 -16.62 2.25
N TRP A 307 7.27 -17.54 1.67
CA TRP A 307 6.87 -18.79 2.36
C TRP A 307 7.90 -19.89 2.14
N LYS A 308 8.22 -20.62 3.20
CA LYS A 308 9.18 -21.72 3.12
C LYS A 308 8.63 -22.83 2.23
N THR A 309 9.45 -23.31 1.31
CA THR A 309 9.15 -24.43 0.40
C THR A 309 10.31 -25.40 0.35
N ASN A 310 10.02 -26.69 0.08
CA ASN A 310 11.03 -27.72 -0.16
C ASN A 310 11.34 -27.90 -1.66
N ASN A 311 10.64 -27.19 -2.55
CA ASN A 311 10.88 -27.27 -3.98
C ASN A 311 12.06 -26.35 -4.37
N PRO A 312 13.17 -26.90 -4.91
CA PRO A 312 14.37 -26.13 -5.25
C PRO A 312 14.14 -25.07 -6.33
N ASP A 313 13.19 -25.29 -7.25
CA ASP A 313 12.85 -24.33 -8.31
C ASP A 313 12.22 -23.07 -7.70
N TYR A 314 11.29 -23.25 -6.74
CA TYR A 314 10.69 -22.13 -6.03
C TYR A 314 11.68 -21.43 -5.09
N GLN A 315 12.58 -22.16 -4.43
CA GLN A 315 13.64 -21.55 -3.60
C GLN A 315 14.56 -20.65 -4.45
N ALA A 316 14.95 -21.13 -5.63
CA ALA A 316 15.77 -20.36 -6.57
C ALA A 316 15.03 -19.13 -7.09
N GLY A 317 13.74 -19.27 -7.45
CA GLY A 317 12.89 -18.17 -7.90
C GLY A 317 12.65 -17.13 -6.81
N GLN A 318 12.42 -17.55 -5.56
CA GLN A 318 12.29 -16.63 -4.40
C GLN A 318 13.55 -15.80 -4.20
N LYS A 319 14.74 -16.40 -4.32
CA LYS A 319 16.01 -15.69 -4.20
C LYS A 319 16.15 -14.61 -5.28
N ILE A 320 15.86 -14.95 -6.54
CA ILE A 320 15.88 -14.00 -7.67
C ILE A 320 14.86 -12.87 -7.43
N THR A 321 13.63 -13.21 -7.02
CA THR A 321 12.57 -12.24 -6.72
C THR A 321 12.99 -11.26 -5.62
N ALA A 322 13.58 -11.77 -4.53
CA ALA A 322 14.09 -10.93 -3.45
C ALA A 322 15.20 -9.98 -3.92
N GLN A 323 16.14 -10.48 -4.73
CA GLN A 323 17.23 -9.66 -5.28
C GLN A 323 16.69 -8.55 -6.20
N VAL A 324 15.71 -8.84 -7.05
CA VAL A 324 15.05 -7.84 -7.90
C VAL A 324 14.32 -6.82 -7.05
N ALA A 325 13.51 -7.24 -6.07
CA ALA A 325 12.76 -6.35 -5.19
C ALA A 325 13.65 -5.36 -4.42
N MET A 326 14.84 -5.79 -4.03
CA MET A 326 15.81 -4.94 -3.33
C MET A 326 16.62 -4.02 -4.27
N SER A 327 16.51 -4.17 -5.59
CA SER A 327 17.31 -3.39 -6.54
C SER A 327 16.82 -1.94 -6.65
N LYS A 328 17.75 -1.01 -6.95
CA LYS A 328 17.39 0.39 -7.25
C LYS A 328 16.50 0.51 -8.48
N GLU A 329 16.78 -0.31 -9.51
CA GLU A 329 16.02 -0.29 -10.75
C GLU A 329 14.55 -0.69 -10.53
N PHE A 330 14.30 -1.72 -9.73
CA PHE A 330 12.93 -2.07 -9.36
C PHE A 330 12.24 -0.94 -8.62
N ASN A 331 12.86 -0.41 -7.55
CA ASN A 331 12.30 0.67 -6.75
C ASN A 331 11.97 1.90 -7.61
N LEU A 332 12.86 2.25 -8.55
CA LEU A 332 12.65 3.35 -9.50
C LEU A 332 11.44 3.08 -10.42
N ARG A 333 11.45 1.96 -11.14
CA ARG A 333 10.42 1.65 -12.14
C ARG A 333 9.05 1.43 -11.53
N PHE A 334 8.99 0.68 -10.44
CA PHE A 334 7.75 0.33 -9.77
C PHE A 334 7.02 1.58 -9.25
N SER A 335 7.74 2.45 -8.56
CA SER A 335 7.18 3.67 -8.01
C SER A 335 6.78 4.70 -9.07
N GLN A 336 7.49 4.77 -10.20
CA GLN A 336 7.11 5.63 -11.32
C GLN A 336 5.77 5.25 -11.97
N ILE A 337 5.41 3.95 -11.94
CA ILE A 337 4.19 3.44 -12.54
C ILE A 337 3.00 3.64 -11.60
N ASN A 338 3.15 3.24 -10.35
CA ASN A 338 2.02 3.19 -9.41
C ASN A 338 1.82 4.46 -8.57
N GLY A 339 2.67 5.48 -8.73
CA GLY A 339 2.53 6.74 -7.99
C GLY A 339 3.06 6.71 -6.56
N SER A 340 3.74 5.63 -6.14
CA SER A 340 4.38 5.52 -4.83
C SER A 340 5.72 6.27 -4.77
N ILE A 341 6.32 6.31 -3.60
CA ILE A 341 7.74 6.63 -3.43
C ILE A 341 8.53 5.33 -3.23
N PRO A 342 9.82 5.28 -3.64
CA PRO A 342 10.67 4.14 -3.41
C PRO A 342 10.81 3.82 -1.92
N VAL A 343 10.96 2.52 -1.61
CA VAL A 343 11.34 2.10 -0.26
C VAL A 343 12.77 2.51 0.07
N ARG A 344 13.63 2.42 -0.95
CA ARG A 344 15.05 2.78 -0.81
C ARG A 344 15.23 4.29 -0.81
N ASN A 345 15.86 4.83 0.23
CA ASN A 345 16.20 6.24 0.37
C ASN A 345 17.40 6.71 -0.49
N ASP A 346 18.03 5.78 -1.24
CA ASP A 346 19.16 6.05 -2.14
C ASP A 346 18.79 5.98 -3.63
N VAL A 347 17.49 6.11 -3.95
CA VAL A 347 16.93 6.26 -5.31
C VAL A 347 16.71 7.75 -5.58
N ASP A 348 17.24 8.22 -6.70
CA ASP A 348 17.11 9.63 -7.11
C ASP A 348 15.75 9.89 -7.79
N LEU A 349 14.94 10.78 -7.23
CA LEU A 349 13.64 11.21 -7.74
C LEU A 349 13.71 12.51 -8.57
N SER A 350 14.88 13.06 -8.83
CA SER A 350 15.04 14.32 -9.59
C SER A 350 14.65 14.21 -11.07
N GLY A 351 14.54 12.98 -11.59
CA GLY A 351 14.16 12.73 -12.99
C GLY A 351 12.74 13.15 -13.33
N SER A 352 12.51 13.56 -14.57
CA SER A 352 11.20 14.04 -15.10
C SER A 352 10.07 13.00 -15.09
N SER A 353 10.37 11.73 -14.84
CA SER A 353 9.37 10.65 -14.74
C SER A 353 8.62 10.59 -13.41
N TYR A 354 9.09 11.32 -12.39
CA TYR A 354 8.39 11.50 -11.13
C TYR A 354 7.57 12.80 -11.15
N GLN A 355 6.38 12.72 -10.56
CA GLN A 355 5.50 13.87 -10.37
C GLN A 355 5.99 14.71 -9.19
N ASP A 356 5.67 16.00 -9.15
CA ASP A 356 6.00 16.88 -8.04
C ASP A 356 5.40 16.38 -6.73
N CYS A 357 4.20 15.83 -6.79
CA CYS A 357 3.51 15.21 -5.66
C CYS A 357 4.28 14.02 -5.05
N GLN A 358 4.96 13.20 -5.87
CA GLN A 358 5.81 12.12 -5.37
C GLN A 358 7.07 12.65 -4.68
N ARG A 359 7.71 13.68 -5.26
CA ARG A 359 8.86 14.35 -4.65
C ARG A 359 8.49 15.04 -3.33
N ASP A 360 7.32 15.71 -3.31
CA ASP A 360 6.77 16.29 -2.08
C ASP A 360 6.49 15.22 -1.03
N ALA A 361 5.93 14.07 -1.42
CA ALA A 361 5.68 12.97 -0.50
C ALA A 361 6.99 12.39 0.08
N GLU A 362 8.04 12.24 -0.72
CA GLU A 362 9.35 11.79 -0.22
C GLU A 362 9.95 12.80 0.77
N ALA A 363 9.99 14.09 0.43
CA ALA A 363 10.47 15.14 1.32
C ALA A 363 9.65 15.20 2.61
N ASN A 364 8.33 15.01 2.51
CA ASN A 364 7.42 14.97 3.64
C ASN A 364 7.67 13.74 4.54
N LEU A 365 7.98 12.55 3.97
CA LEU A 365 8.37 11.37 4.75
C LEU A 365 9.61 11.66 5.60
N HIS A 366 10.67 12.20 5.00
CA HIS A 366 11.89 12.55 5.73
C HIS A 366 11.64 13.60 6.82
N GLY A 367 10.83 14.62 6.51
CA GLY A 367 10.43 15.62 7.48
C GLY A 367 9.61 15.06 8.64
N ALA A 368 8.68 14.15 8.35
CA ALA A 368 7.83 13.50 9.34
C ALA A 368 8.62 12.57 10.27
N VAL A 369 9.57 11.80 9.72
CA VAL A 369 10.49 10.98 10.52
C VAL A 369 11.30 11.85 11.45
N ALA A 370 11.92 12.94 10.95
CA ALA A 370 12.73 13.86 11.75
C ALA A 370 11.91 14.58 12.84
N ALA A 371 10.63 14.87 12.56
CA ALA A 371 9.70 15.51 13.50
C ALA A 371 8.99 14.53 14.44
N ASN A 372 9.27 13.22 14.35
CA ASN A 372 8.52 12.16 15.03
C ASN A 372 7.00 12.22 14.73
N GLN A 373 6.63 12.48 13.48
CA GLN A 373 5.25 12.63 13.00
C GLN A 373 4.91 11.61 11.90
N LEU A 374 5.69 10.51 11.80
CA LEU A 374 5.34 9.35 11.00
C LEU A 374 4.29 8.53 11.76
N VAL A 375 3.19 8.20 11.08
CA VAL A 375 2.14 7.31 11.58
C VAL A 375 1.90 6.17 10.58
N MET A 376 1.32 5.08 11.06
CA MET A 376 0.93 3.92 10.25
C MET A 376 -0.58 3.94 10.03
N SER A 377 -1.02 3.80 8.79
CA SER A 377 -2.44 3.90 8.44
C SER A 377 -3.27 2.78 9.07
N LEU A 378 -4.35 3.14 9.75
CA LEU A 378 -5.35 2.21 10.27
C LEU A 378 -6.17 1.63 9.12
N ALA A 379 -6.71 2.47 8.25
CA ALA A 379 -7.56 2.06 7.14
C ALA A 379 -6.88 1.09 6.15
N HIS A 380 -5.55 0.99 6.22
CA HIS A 380 -4.75 0.09 5.37
C HIS A 380 -4.06 -1.03 6.14
N ASP A 381 -4.58 -1.39 7.33
CA ASP A 381 -4.08 -2.50 8.16
C ASP A 381 -2.57 -2.38 8.52
N MET A 382 -2.04 -1.13 8.59
CA MET A 382 -0.65 -0.88 8.97
C MET A 382 -0.50 -0.59 10.47
N ALA A 383 -1.52 0.04 11.09
CA ALA A 383 -1.51 0.37 12.52
C ALA A 383 -1.92 -0.81 13.39
N GLN A 384 -2.93 -1.58 12.96
CA GLN A 384 -3.53 -2.68 13.71
C GLN A 384 -3.72 -3.91 12.82
N ASN A 385 -4.02 -5.06 13.45
CA ASN A 385 -4.43 -6.25 12.74
C ASN A 385 -5.82 -6.08 12.13
N ASN A 386 -6.15 -6.91 11.14
CA ASN A 386 -7.38 -6.79 10.36
C ASN A 386 -8.65 -6.89 11.23
N SER A 387 -8.69 -7.66 12.34
CA SER A 387 -9.91 -7.78 13.16
C SER A 387 -10.25 -6.46 13.87
N ILE A 388 -9.25 -5.78 14.42
CA ILE A 388 -9.42 -4.47 15.06
C ILE A 388 -9.78 -3.42 14.02
N THR A 389 -9.02 -3.36 12.92
CA THR A 389 -9.29 -2.42 11.83
C THR A 389 -10.70 -2.60 11.28
N ALA A 390 -11.14 -3.83 11.02
CA ALA A 390 -12.48 -4.10 10.49
C ALA A 390 -13.59 -3.65 11.45
N ALA A 391 -13.45 -3.93 12.75
CA ALA A 391 -14.43 -3.51 13.75
C ALA A 391 -14.55 -1.98 13.85
N MET A 392 -13.43 -1.27 13.83
CA MET A 392 -13.41 0.19 13.84
C MET A 392 -13.96 0.78 12.54
N ARG A 393 -13.62 0.18 11.40
CA ARG A 393 -14.10 0.54 10.05
C ARG A 393 -15.61 0.48 9.94
N ASP A 394 -16.24 -0.57 10.46
CA ASP A 394 -17.70 -0.73 10.43
C ASP A 394 -18.39 0.43 11.15
N VAL A 395 -17.89 0.85 12.31
CA VAL A 395 -18.42 2.01 13.05
C VAL A 395 -18.29 3.31 12.26
N VAL A 396 -17.13 3.53 11.62
CA VAL A 396 -16.90 4.76 10.85
C VAL A 396 -17.77 4.78 9.61
N THR A 397 -17.91 3.64 8.92
CA THR A 397 -18.80 3.52 7.75
C THR A 397 -20.25 3.79 8.13
N GLU A 398 -20.76 3.19 9.22
CA GLU A 398 -22.10 3.47 9.72
C GLU A 398 -22.27 4.96 10.02
N PHE A 399 -21.29 5.58 10.71
CA PHE A 399 -21.31 7.01 11.01
C PHE A 399 -21.36 7.89 9.76
N VAL A 400 -20.57 7.58 8.72
CA VAL A 400 -20.56 8.36 7.47
C VAL A 400 -21.91 8.30 6.76
N HIS A 401 -22.56 7.14 6.72
CA HIS A 401 -23.78 6.91 5.96
C HIS A 401 -25.06 7.18 6.77
N ASP A 402 -25.03 7.06 8.09
CA ASP A 402 -26.15 7.42 8.96
C ASP A 402 -25.92 8.77 9.64
N LYS A 403 -26.59 9.81 9.12
CA LYS A 403 -26.49 11.17 9.64
C LYS A 403 -27.18 11.38 10.99
N SER A 404 -27.95 10.41 11.47
CA SER A 404 -28.60 10.47 12.80
C SER A 404 -27.63 10.16 13.95
N ILE A 405 -26.49 9.50 13.68
CA ILE A 405 -25.47 9.20 14.66
C ILE A 405 -24.70 10.50 14.96
N SER A 406 -24.73 10.95 16.22
CA SER A 406 -23.95 12.12 16.64
C SER A 406 -22.45 11.81 16.67
N PRO A 407 -21.57 12.82 16.55
CA PRO A 407 -20.13 12.64 16.73
C PRO A 407 -19.75 11.97 18.06
N GLU A 408 -20.42 12.31 19.14
CA GLU A 408 -20.24 11.74 20.47
C GLU A 408 -20.60 10.25 20.51
N GLU A 409 -21.71 9.87 19.87
CA GLU A 409 -22.13 8.47 19.77
C GLU A 409 -21.19 7.68 18.85
N GLY A 410 -20.75 8.26 17.71
CA GLY A 410 -19.76 7.64 16.81
C GLY A 410 -18.45 7.34 17.53
N GLN A 411 -17.92 8.30 18.29
CA GLN A 411 -16.72 8.08 19.11
C GLN A 411 -16.91 6.97 20.15
N LYS A 412 -18.04 6.99 20.86
CA LYS A 412 -18.34 5.96 21.88
C LYS A 412 -18.36 4.56 21.27
N ARG A 413 -19.04 4.37 20.14
CA ARG A 413 -19.08 3.10 19.41
C ARG A 413 -17.70 2.66 18.92
N LEU A 414 -16.85 3.62 18.52
CA LEU A 414 -15.48 3.34 18.11
C LEU A 414 -14.65 2.75 19.25
N VAL A 415 -14.77 3.31 20.46
CA VAL A 415 -14.13 2.76 21.67
C VAL A 415 -14.62 1.34 21.95
N GLU A 416 -15.95 1.13 21.95
CA GLU A 416 -16.56 -0.19 22.19
C GLU A 416 -16.14 -1.23 21.15
N ALA A 417 -16.01 -0.85 19.87
CA ALA A 417 -15.56 -1.72 18.80
C ALA A 417 -14.09 -2.11 18.97
N ALA A 418 -13.22 -1.13 19.29
CA ALA A 418 -11.81 -1.39 19.55
C ALA A 418 -11.62 -2.35 20.74
N ASP A 419 -12.35 -2.14 21.85
CA ASP A 419 -12.30 -2.99 23.04
C ASP A 419 -12.77 -4.42 22.76
N SER A 420 -13.82 -4.57 21.95
CA SER A 420 -14.39 -5.89 21.64
C SER A 420 -13.51 -6.72 20.69
N ALA A 421 -12.63 -6.07 19.92
CA ALA A 421 -11.80 -6.70 18.90
C ALA A 421 -10.37 -7.02 19.37
N ARG A 422 -9.96 -6.55 20.57
CA ARG A 422 -8.67 -6.88 21.21
C ARG A 422 -8.68 -8.29 21.78
#